data_c1b960402336680f93d4772b546754ab
#
_entry.id   c1b960402336680f93d4772b546754ab
#
_cell.length_a   1.000
_cell.length_b   1.000
_cell.length_c   1.000
_cell.angle_alpha   90.00
_cell.angle_beta   90.00
_cell.angle_gamma   90.00
#
_symmetry.space_group_name_H-M   'P 1'
#
loop_
_entity.id
_entity.type
_entity.pdbx_description
1 polymer ?
#
loop_
_entity_poly.entity_id
_entity_poly.type
_entity_poly.pdbx_seq_one_letter_code
_entity_poly.pdbx_strand_id
1 'polypeptide(L)'
;QSALLVMPVVLLSLAALTKAAQMPFHTWLLGAMVAPTPTSALLHSSTMVKAGVFLMVKLSPLYAIYPVTGFMVTSVGAITFLLAALMAISQSNAKRVLAYSTISNLGLISACLGVGAPEAVWAAIFLILFHTVAKSLLFLCVGTAEHHIGSRNIEDMDGMFSRMPHLTRLMMLGIMGMFVAPFGMLVSKWGALVA
;
A
#
# COMPACT_ATOMS: atom_id res chain seq x y z
N GLN A 1 -35.44 -5.39 -6.92
CA GLN A 1 -34.79 -5.02 -5.63
C GLN A 1 -33.26 -5.01 -5.73
N SER A 2 -32.63 -5.86 -6.55
CA SER A 2 -31.17 -5.91 -6.70
C SER A 2 -30.57 -4.62 -7.31
N ALA A 3 -31.25 -3.99 -8.25
CA ALA A 3 -30.76 -2.75 -8.90
C ALA A 3 -30.66 -1.56 -7.93
N LEU A 4 -31.52 -1.50 -6.90
CA LEU A 4 -31.51 -0.42 -5.91
C LEU A 4 -30.28 -0.49 -4.98
N LEU A 5 -29.70 -1.67 -4.79
CA LEU A 5 -28.51 -1.85 -3.92
C LEU A 5 -27.18 -1.63 -4.65
N VAL A 6 -27.16 -1.61 -5.98
CA VAL A 6 -25.94 -1.37 -6.75
C VAL A 6 -25.36 0.03 -6.45
N MET A 7 -26.21 1.05 -6.43
CA MET A 7 -25.77 2.43 -6.21
C MET A 7 -25.11 2.63 -4.84
N PRO A 8 -25.70 2.20 -3.71
CA PRO A 8 -25.03 2.24 -2.41
C PRO A 8 -23.69 1.49 -2.37
N VAL A 9 -23.60 0.32 -2.99
CA VAL A 9 -22.35 -0.46 -3.03
C VAL A 9 -21.28 0.26 -3.84
N VAL A 10 -21.63 0.86 -4.97
CA VAL A 10 -20.70 1.68 -5.77
C VAL A 10 -20.20 2.88 -4.97
N LEU A 11 -21.09 3.62 -4.30
CA LEU A 11 -20.71 4.80 -3.52
C LEU A 11 -19.83 4.45 -2.32
N LEU A 12 -20.14 3.36 -1.61
CA LEU A 12 -19.30 2.86 -0.51
C LEU A 12 -17.94 2.39 -1.02
N SER A 13 -17.89 1.73 -2.17
CA SER A 13 -16.63 1.32 -2.80
C SER A 13 -15.79 2.52 -3.23
N LEU A 14 -16.41 3.56 -3.78
CA LEU A 14 -15.74 4.81 -4.12
C LEU A 14 -15.18 5.52 -2.87
N ALA A 15 -15.95 5.57 -1.79
CA ALA A 15 -15.48 6.10 -0.51
C ALA A 15 -14.30 5.29 0.05
N ALA A 16 -14.32 3.97 -0.10
CA ALA A 16 -13.21 3.09 0.30
C ALA A 16 -11.96 3.32 -0.55
N LEU A 17 -12.10 3.47 -1.88
CA LEU A 17 -11.01 3.77 -2.81
C LEU A 17 -10.37 5.13 -2.52
N THR A 18 -11.15 6.17 -2.25
CA THR A 18 -10.63 7.50 -1.87
C THR A 18 -9.86 7.44 -0.56
N LYS A 19 -10.38 6.74 0.44
CA LYS A 19 -9.72 6.57 1.74
C LYS A 19 -8.46 5.72 1.64
N ALA A 20 -8.41 4.74 0.73
CA ALA A 20 -7.24 3.93 0.44
C ALA A 20 -6.24 4.61 -0.51
N ALA A 21 -6.41 5.91 -0.80
CA ALA A 21 -5.54 6.69 -1.67
C ALA A 21 -5.34 6.07 -3.06
N GLN A 22 -6.40 5.49 -3.63
CA GLN A 22 -6.35 4.98 -5.00
C GLN A 22 -6.39 6.12 -6.01
N MET A 23 -5.78 5.93 -7.16
CA MET A 23 -5.82 6.94 -8.23
C MET A 23 -7.25 7.09 -8.76
N PRO A 24 -7.66 8.35 -9.02
CA PRO A 24 -6.91 9.62 -9.00
C PRO A 24 -6.82 10.30 -7.62
N PHE A 25 -7.37 9.74 -6.56
CA PHE A 25 -7.53 10.36 -5.22
C PHE A 25 -6.30 10.21 -4.29
N HIS A 26 -5.11 9.98 -4.82
CA HIS A 26 -3.89 9.66 -4.04
C HIS A 26 -3.12 10.88 -3.52
N THR A 27 -3.40 12.08 -4.03
CA THR A 27 -2.61 13.29 -3.78
C THR A 27 -2.55 13.70 -2.30
N TRP A 28 -3.62 13.48 -1.55
CA TRP A 28 -3.66 13.78 -0.12
C TRP A 28 -2.63 12.98 0.68
N LEU A 29 -2.36 11.73 0.25
CA LEU A 29 -1.37 10.88 0.91
C LEU A 29 0.04 11.43 0.73
N LEU A 30 0.36 11.92 -0.46
CA LEU A 30 1.65 12.54 -0.76
C LEU A 30 1.83 13.87 -0.01
N GLY A 31 0.77 14.67 0.11
CA GLY A 31 0.77 15.91 0.89
C GLY A 31 1.01 15.67 2.39
N ALA A 32 0.57 14.54 2.92
CA ALA A 32 0.78 14.17 4.32
C ALA A 32 2.24 13.81 4.67
N MET A 33 3.16 13.67 3.69
CA MET A 33 4.59 13.40 3.92
C MET A 33 5.35 14.55 4.57
N VAL A 34 4.76 15.71 4.72
CA VAL A 34 5.33 16.86 5.46
C VAL A 34 5.36 16.58 6.97
N ALA A 35 4.46 15.73 7.46
CA ALA A 35 4.33 15.38 8.87
C ALA A 35 5.61 14.69 9.44
N PRO A 36 5.81 14.76 10.78
CA PRO A 36 6.89 14.03 11.45
C PRO A 36 6.84 12.52 11.12
N THR A 37 8.01 11.91 10.99
CA THR A 37 8.12 10.53 10.49
C THR A 37 7.35 9.48 11.30
N PRO A 38 7.31 9.50 12.66
CA PRO A 38 6.53 8.53 13.42
C PRO A 38 5.03 8.59 13.09
N THR A 39 4.50 9.81 12.92
CA THR A 39 3.09 10.02 12.52
C THR A 39 2.86 9.51 11.10
N SER A 40 3.76 9.83 10.17
CA SER A 40 3.68 9.33 8.80
C SER A 40 3.75 7.81 8.75
N ALA A 41 4.65 7.18 9.53
CA ALA A 41 4.75 5.73 9.63
C ALA A 41 3.43 5.09 10.06
N LEU A 42 2.79 5.61 11.10
CA LEU A 42 1.51 5.11 11.61
C LEU A 42 0.38 5.27 10.58
N LEU A 43 0.24 6.47 10.00
CA LEU A 43 -0.84 6.79 9.07
C LEU A 43 -0.77 5.96 7.78
N HIS A 44 0.45 5.76 7.25
CA HIS A 44 0.65 5.12 5.94
C HIS A 44 0.84 3.61 6.02
N SER A 45 1.28 3.06 7.17
CA SER A 45 1.45 1.61 7.32
C SER A 45 0.21 0.93 7.87
N SER A 46 -0.46 1.49 8.90
CA SER A 46 -1.35 0.70 9.74
C SER A 46 -2.78 1.23 9.82
N THR A 47 -3.01 2.56 9.76
CA THR A 47 -4.30 3.11 10.18
C THR A 47 -5.13 3.68 9.04
N MET A 48 -4.80 4.87 8.56
CA MET A 48 -5.70 5.67 7.73
C MET A 48 -6.01 5.02 6.38
N VAL A 49 -4.97 4.60 5.66
CA VAL A 49 -5.13 3.94 4.36
C VAL A 49 -5.73 2.54 4.47
N LYS A 50 -5.46 1.85 5.58
CA LYS A 50 -6.00 0.51 5.84
C LYS A 50 -7.49 0.53 6.18
N ALA A 51 -8.02 1.62 6.71
CA ALA A 51 -9.46 1.78 6.95
C ALA A 51 -10.26 1.66 5.62
N GLY A 52 -9.76 2.27 4.53
CA GLY A 52 -10.38 2.12 3.21
C GLY A 52 -10.36 0.68 2.71
N VAL A 53 -9.19 0.04 2.81
CA VAL A 53 -9.02 -1.37 2.42
C VAL A 53 -9.88 -2.31 3.28
N PHE A 54 -9.95 -2.05 4.60
CA PHE A 54 -10.79 -2.83 5.51
C PHE A 54 -12.28 -2.74 5.11
N LEU A 55 -12.74 -1.55 4.72
CA LEU A 55 -14.10 -1.39 4.20
C LEU A 55 -14.29 -2.24 2.93
N MET A 56 -13.31 -2.27 2.01
CA MET A 56 -13.38 -3.15 0.82
C MET A 56 -13.40 -4.64 1.18
N VAL A 57 -12.66 -5.07 2.21
CA VAL A 57 -12.75 -6.47 2.72
C VAL A 57 -14.17 -6.78 3.18
N LYS A 58 -14.83 -5.85 3.88
CA LYS A 58 -16.23 -6.03 4.29
C LYS A 58 -17.21 -6.02 3.14
N LEU A 59 -16.89 -5.31 2.06
CA LEU A 59 -17.73 -5.26 0.85
C LEU A 59 -17.43 -6.41 -0.13
N SER A 60 -16.33 -7.15 0.04
CA SER A 60 -15.91 -8.19 -0.92
C SER A 60 -16.99 -9.26 -1.24
N PRO A 61 -17.84 -9.70 -0.30
CA PRO A 61 -18.94 -10.61 -0.64
C PRO A 61 -19.97 -9.99 -1.60
N LEU A 62 -20.13 -8.66 -1.55
CA LEU A 62 -21.02 -7.94 -2.45
C LEU A 62 -20.43 -7.80 -3.85
N TYR A 63 -19.12 -7.80 -4.01
CA TYR A 63 -18.48 -7.75 -5.32
C TYR A 63 -18.72 -9.04 -6.14
N ALA A 64 -18.83 -10.18 -5.46
CA ALA A 64 -19.23 -11.43 -6.09
C ALA A 64 -20.70 -11.38 -6.59
N ILE A 65 -21.59 -10.67 -5.86
CA ILE A 65 -23.01 -10.52 -6.23
C ILE A 65 -23.20 -9.45 -7.30
N TYR A 66 -22.40 -8.36 -7.25
CA TYR A 66 -22.45 -7.21 -8.17
C TYR A 66 -21.18 -7.10 -9.00
N PRO A 67 -21.02 -7.90 -10.08
CA PRO A 67 -19.76 -7.98 -10.85
C PRO A 67 -19.29 -6.64 -11.43
N VAL A 68 -20.22 -5.75 -11.77
CA VAL A 68 -19.88 -4.40 -12.28
C VAL A 68 -19.08 -3.60 -11.24
N THR A 69 -19.49 -3.66 -9.98
CA THR A 69 -18.77 -2.98 -8.89
C THR A 69 -17.42 -3.63 -8.62
N GLY A 70 -17.39 -4.96 -8.62
CA GLY A 70 -16.14 -5.73 -8.50
C GLY A 70 -15.15 -5.38 -9.60
N PHE A 71 -15.60 -5.35 -10.85
CA PHE A 71 -14.77 -4.95 -12.00
C PHE A 71 -14.24 -3.52 -11.88
N MET A 72 -15.07 -2.57 -11.42
CA MET A 72 -14.66 -1.19 -11.16
C MET A 72 -13.51 -1.14 -10.12
N VAL A 73 -13.67 -1.82 -8.99
CA VAL A 73 -12.66 -1.83 -7.91
C VAL A 73 -11.37 -2.51 -8.38
N THR A 74 -11.48 -3.65 -9.08
CA THR A 74 -10.33 -4.38 -9.64
C THR A 74 -9.57 -3.52 -10.64
N SER A 75 -10.26 -2.86 -11.57
CA SER A 75 -9.65 -2.03 -12.61
C SER A 75 -8.93 -0.82 -12.01
N VAL A 76 -9.59 -0.08 -11.09
CA VAL A 76 -8.98 1.06 -10.39
C VAL A 76 -7.77 0.60 -9.57
N GLY A 77 -7.88 -0.53 -8.88
CA GLY A 77 -6.77 -1.11 -8.11
C GLY A 77 -5.58 -1.49 -8.98
N ALA A 78 -5.81 -2.19 -10.10
CA ALA A 78 -4.76 -2.62 -11.02
C ALA A 78 -4.05 -1.43 -11.69
N ILE A 79 -4.81 -0.43 -12.16
CA ILE A 79 -4.26 0.80 -12.73
C ILE A 79 -3.42 1.55 -11.69
N THR A 80 -3.93 1.68 -10.46
CA THR A 80 -3.21 2.31 -9.35
C THR A 80 -1.92 1.55 -9.02
N PHE A 81 -1.96 0.22 -8.98
CA PHE A 81 -0.79 -0.62 -8.74
C PHE A 81 0.32 -0.32 -9.73
N LEU A 82 0.01 -0.32 -11.03
CA LEU A 82 0.97 -0.10 -12.09
C LEU A 82 1.51 1.34 -12.08
N LEU A 83 0.62 2.33 -12.14
CA LEU A 83 1.02 3.73 -12.24
C LEU A 83 1.80 4.20 -11.01
N ALA A 84 1.38 3.82 -9.80
CA ALA A 84 2.09 4.20 -8.59
C ALA A 84 3.47 3.52 -8.50
N ALA A 85 3.62 2.29 -8.99
CA ALA A 85 4.93 1.63 -9.07
C ALA A 85 5.88 2.38 -10.02
N LEU A 86 5.41 2.79 -11.20
CA LEU A 86 6.19 3.59 -12.14
C LEU A 86 6.57 4.97 -11.56
N MET A 87 5.62 5.63 -10.90
CA MET A 87 5.89 6.92 -10.26
C MET A 87 6.86 6.81 -9.08
N ALA A 88 6.94 5.68 -8.38
CA ALA A 88 7.91 5.46 -7.32
C ALA A 88 9.35 5.50 -7.82
N ILE A 89 9.62 5.01 -9.03
CA ILE A 89 10.96 4.96 -9.63
C ILE A 89 11.50 6.37 -9.93
N SER A 90 10.62 7.32 -10.23
CA SER A 90 11.00 8.69 -10.60
C SER A 90 11.23 9.63 -9.41
N GLN A 91 11.12 9.14 -8.17
CA GLN A 91 11.24 9.98 -6.97
C GLN A 91 12.63 9.92 -6.36
N SER A 92 13.26 11.08 -6.13
CA SER A 92 14.49 11.19 -5.35
C SER A 92 14.25 11.28 -3.84
N ASN A 93 13.05 11.66 -3.41
CA ASN A 93 12.71 11.76 -1.99
C ASN A 93 12.32 10.40 -1.42
N ALA A 94 13.08 9.88 -0.45
CA ALA A 94 12.89 8.56 0.15
C ALA A 94 11.48 8.35 0.74
N LYS A 95 10.90 9.35 1.43
CA LYS A 95 9.53 9.25 1.94
C LYS A 95 8.50 9.18 0.82
N ARG A 96 8.71 9.89 -0.30
CA ARG A 96 7.82 9.82 -1.46
C ARG A 96 7.90 8.47 -2.16
N VAL A 97 9.09 7.88 -2.27
CA VAL A 97 9.24 6.49 -2.78
C VAL A 97 8.43 5.53 -1.93
N LEU A 98 8.55 5.62 -0.59
CA LEU A 98 7.77 4.78 0.32
C LEU A 98 6.26 5.04 0.20
N ALA A 99 5.83 6.28 -0.01
CA ALA A 99 4.43 6.63 -0.20
C ALA A 99 3.86 6.04 -1.50
N TYR A 100 4.53 6.22 -2.63
CA TYR A 100 4.10 5.65 -3.91
C TYR A 100 4.09 4.12 -3.89
N SER A 101 5.10 3.50 -3.27
CA SER A 101 5.09 2.04 -3.12
C SER A 101 4.01 1.55 -2.14
N THR A 102 3.54 2.39 -1.21
CA THR A 102 2.35 2.11 -0.40
C THR A 102 1.09 2.17 -1.26
N ILE A 103 0.91 3.23 -2.07
CA ILE A 103 -0.24 3.38 -2.98
C ILE A 103 -0.29 2.19 -3.95
N SER A 104 0.85 1.79 -4.50
CA SER A 104 0.96 0.62 -5.38
C SER A 104 0.49 -0.66 -4.69
N ASN A 105 1.01 -0.98 -3.50
CA ASN A 105 0.57 -2.18 -2.79
C ASN A 105 -0.92 -2.14 -2.38
N LEU A 106 -1.44 -0.97 -2.00
CA LEU A 106 -2.88 -0.80 -1.74
C LEU A 106 -3.70 -1.03 -3.03
N GLY A 107 -3.16 -0.63 -4.19
CA GLY A 107 -3.75 -0.93 -5.49
C GLY A 107 -3.87 -2.43 -5.75
N LEU A 108 -2.79 -3.19 -5.51
CA LEU A 108 -2.81 -4.64 -5.63
C LEU A 108 -3.84 -5.29 -4.69
N ILE A 109 -3.88 -4.85 -3.42
CA ILE A 109 -4.85 -5.33 -2.44
C ILE A 109 -6.28 -5.04 -2.90
N SER A 110 -6.54 -3.82 -3.41
CA SER A 110 -7.86 -3.43 -3.92
C SER A 110 -8.26 -4.26 -5.14
N ALA A 111 -7.31 -4.55 -6.04
CA ALA A 111 -7.55 -5.39 -7.20
C ALA A 111 -7.96 -6.82 -6.79
N CYS A 112 -7.25 -7.43 -5.84
CA CYS A 112 -7.59 -8.74 -5.32
C CYS A 112 -8.99 -8.77 -4.66
N LEU A 113 -9.32 -7.73 -3.88
CA LEU A 113 -10.63 -7.66 -3.22
C LEU A 113 -11.78 -7.49 -4.21
N GLY A 114 -11.55 -6.75 -5.30
CA GLY A 114 -12.55 -6.53 -6.34
C GLY A 114 -12.90 -7.78 -7.15
N VAL A 115 -12.00 -8.78 -7.21
CA VAL A 115 -12.28 -10.09 -7.84
C VAL A 115 -13.41 -10.84 -7.11
N GLY A 116 -13.50 -10.68 -5.78
CA GLY A 116 -14.55 -11.30 -4.98
C GLY A 116 -14.38 -12.80 -4.75
N ALA A 117 -13.31 -13.43 -5.27
CA ALA A 117 -13.00 -14.82 -5.00
C ALA A 117 -12.44 -15.00 -3.57
N PRO A 118 -12.81 -16.06 -2.84
CA PRO A 118 -12.33 -16.29 -1.47
C PRO A 118 -10.80 -16.32 -1.37
N GLU A 119 -10.14 -16.94 -2.33
CA GLU A 119 -8.67 -17.05 -2.40
C GLU A 119 -8.02 -15.66 -2.54
N ALA A 120 -8.58 -14.81 -3.41
CA ALA A 120 -8.13 -13.44 -3.60
C ALA A 120 -8.31 -12.58 -2.34
N VAL A 121 -9.41 -12.77 -1.61
CA VAL A 121 -9.67 -12.08 -0.34
C VAL A 121 -8.65 -12.50 0.72
N TRP A 122 -8.34 -13.80 0.85
CA TRP A 122 -7.29 -14.26 1.75
C TRP A 122 -5.92 -13.74 1.39
N ALA A 123 -5.56 -13.74 0.10
CA ALA A 123 -4.31 -13.13 -0.38
C ALA A 123 -4.23 -11.64 -0.02
N ALA A 124 -5.33 -10.90 -0.19
CA ALA A 124 -5.42 -9.49 0.18
C ALA A 124 -5.22 -9.27 1.70
N ILE A 125 -5.81 -10.11 2.55
CA ILE A 125 -5.65 -10.03 4.02
C ILE A 125 -4.17 -10.25 4.40
N PHE A 126 -3.51 -11.24 3.84
CA PHE A 126 -2.08 -11.48 4.09
C PHE A 126 -1.22 -10.31 3.57
N LEU A 127 -1.54 -9.76 2.39
CA LEU A 127 -0.87 -8.57 1.88
C LEU A 127 -1.00 -7.38 2.85
N ILE A 128 -2.19 -7.17 3.44
CA ILE A 128 -2.42 -6.12 4.44
C ILE A 128 -1.48 -6.29 5.64
N LEU A 129 -1.39 -7.50 6.20
CA LEU A 129 -0.58 -7.80 7.39
C LEU A 129 0.90 -7.59 7.13
N PHE A 130 1.46 -8.24 6.12
CA PHE A 130 2.88 -8.17 5.82
C PHE A 130 3.32 -6.80 5.34
N HIS A 131 2.49 -6.13 4.53
CA HIS A 131 2.74 -4.76 4.12
C HIS A 131 2.79 -3.80 5.33
N THR A 132 1.91 -3.97 6.32
CA THR A 132 1.89 -3.12 7.51
C THR A 132 3.22 -3.20 8.27
N VAL A 133 3.72 -4.40 8.52
CA VAL A 133 4.97 -4.61 9.26
C VAL A 133 6.17 -4.07 8.48
N ALA A 134 6.31 -4.44 7.21
CA ALA A 134 7.44 -4.01 6.40
C ALA A 134 7.48 -2.49 6.21
N LYS A 135 6.33 -1.86 5.96
CA LYS A 135 6.24 -0.41 5.76
C LYS A 135 6.49 0.39 7.02
N SER A 136 5.97 -0.03 8.18
CA SER A 136 6.27 0.67 9.43
C SER A 136 7.77 0.67 9.71
N LEU A 137 8.45 -0.46 9.53
CA LEU A 137 9.89 -0.56 9.67
C LEU A 137 10.62 0.38 8.71
N LEU A 138 10.27 0.36 7.42
CA LEU A 138 10.94 1.20 6.41
C LEU A 138 10.74 2.70 6.66
N PHE A 139 9.52 3.12 7.02
CA PHE A 139 9.28 4.54 7.36
C PHE A 139 10.08 4.99 8.57
N LEU A 140 10.16 4.18 9.62
CA LEU A 140 10.96 4.50 10.80
C LEU A 140 12.45 4.57 10.46
N CYS A 141 12.97 3.61 9.67
CA CYS A 141 14.36 3.63 9.22
C CYS A 141 14.69 4.88 8.39
N VAL A 142 13.85 5.22 7.40
CA VAL A 142 14.03 6.42 6.58
C VAL A 142 13.95 7.69 7.43
N GLY A 143 13.06 7.73 8.40
CA GLY A 143 12.96 8.89 9.30
C GLY A 143 14.16 9.05 10.21
N THR A 144 14.73 7.97 10.71
CA THR A 144 15.98 8.00 11.49
C THR A 144 17.14 8.45 10.62
N ALA A 145 17.23 7.95 9.38
CA ALA A 145 18.24 8.40 8.42
C ALA A 145 18.11 9.90 8.11
N GLU A 146 16.89 10.38 7.82
CA GLU A 146 16.60 11.79 7.59
C GLU A 146 17.08 12.67 8.76
N HIS A 147 16.80 12.23 10.00
CA HIS A 147 17.17 12.99 11.19
C HIS A 147 18.69 13.09 11.37
N HIS A 148 19.44 12.02 11.06
CA HIS A 148 20.90 12.01 11.20
C HIS A 148 21.63 12.68 10.04
N ILE A 149 21.11 12.57 8.81
CA ILE A 149 21.75 13.11 7.60
C ILE A 149 21.32 14.56 7.35
N GLY A 150 20.12 14.95 7.81
CA GLY A 150 19.54 16.27 7.56
C GLY A 150 18.92 16.44 6.17
N SER A 151 18.84 15.37 5.37
CA SER A 151 18.28 15.37 4.01
C SER A 151 17.27 14.24 3.82
N ARG A 152 16.33 14.47 2.89
CA ARG A 152 15.31 13.50 2.47
C ARG A 152 15.63 12.81 1.14
N ASN A 153 16.68 13.26 0.47
CA ASN A 153 17.05 12.73 -0.83
C ASN A 153 17.84 11.43 -0.68
N ILE A 154 17.56 10.48 -1.57
CA ILE A 154 18.21 9.17 -1.58
C ILE A 154 19.70 9.32 -1.92
N GLU A 155 20.03 10.26 -2.79
CA GLU A 155 21.39 10.55 -3.23
C GLU A 155 22.28 10.99 -2.05
N ASP A 156 21.72 11.70 -1.06
CA ASP A 156 22.44 12.14 0.12
C ASP A 156 22.62 11.02 1.17
N MET A 157 21.96 9.88 0.98
CA MET A 157 22.04 8.69 1.83
C MET A 157 23.20 7.76 1.44
N ASP A 158 24.07 8.18 0.55
CA ASP A 158 25.22 7.39 0.13
C ASP A 158 26.17 7.10 1.31
N GLY A 159 26.75 5.90 1.33
CA GLY A 159 27.64 5.48 2.40
C GLY A 159 26.94 5.15 3.74
N MET A 160 25.62 5.03 3.77
CA MET A 160 24.86 4.68 4.99
C MET A 160 25.36 3.39 5.66
N PHE A 161 25.86 2.43 4.88
CA PHE A 161 26.34 1.16 5.41
C PHE A 161 27.55 1.33 6.35
N SER A 162 28.46 2.28 6.03
CA SER A 162 29.61 2.60 6.87
C SER A 162 29.25 3.54 8.03
N ARG A 163 28.35 4.49 7.81
CA ARG A 163 27.97 5.50 8.81
C ARG A 163 26.97 4.97 9.84
N MET A 164 26.00 4.16 9.41
CA MET A 164 24.91 3.66 10.26
C MET A 164 24.60 2.17 9.95
N PRO A 165 25.51 1.23 10.26
CA PRO A 165 25.41 -0.17 9.84
C PRO A 165 24.18 -0.90 10.41
N HIS A 166 23.76 -0.58 11.64
CA HIS A 166 22.58 -1.18 12.24
C HIS A 166 21.29 -0.73 11.54
N LEU A 167 21.16 0.55 11.27
CA LEU A 167 20.02 1.14 10.58
C LEU A 167 19.90 0.57 9.16
N THR A 168 21.02 0.48 8.45
CA THR A 168 21.07 -0.05 7.09
C THR A 168 20.65 -1.53 7.04
N ARG A 169 21.09 -2.34 8.00
CA ARG A 169 20.64 -3.75 8.11
C ARG A 169 19.14 -3.86 8.35
N LEU A 170 18.57 -3.03 9.24
CA LEU A 170 17.12 -3.00 9.47
C LEU A 170 16.35 -2.54 8.22
N MET A 171 16.88 -1.55 7.51
CA MET A 171 16.30 -1.09 6.26
C MET A 171 16.32 -2.18 5.19
N MET A 172 17.43 -2.93 5.07
CA MET A 172 17.52 -4.08 4.17
C MET A 172 16.52 -5.18 4.55
N LEU A 173 16.35 -5.48 5.85
CA LEU A 173 15.32 -6.42 6.30
C LEU A 173 13.91 -5.95 5.91
N GLY A 174 13.61 -4.66 6.04
CA GLY A 174 12.35 -4.09 5.61
C GLY A 174 12.11 -4.21 4.10
N ILE A 175 13.14 -3.95 3.29
CA ILE A 175 13.10 -4.11 1.83
C ILE A 175 12.91 -5.58 1.45
N MET A 176 13.69 -6.48 2.04
CA MET A 176 13.54 -7.92 1.83
C MET A 176 12.15 -8.40 2.24
N GLY A 177 11.61 -7.87 3.34
CA GLY A 177 10.25 -8.16 3.81
C GLY A 177 9.17 -7.79 2.79
N MET A 178 9.44 -6.84 1.89
CA MET A 178 8.53 -6.44 0.81
C MET A 178 8.61 -7.31 -0.44
N PHE A 179 9.74 -7.98 -0.69
CA PHE A 179 10.01 -8.61 -1.98
C PHE A 179 10.36 -10.09 -1.92
N VAL A 180 10.99 -10.58 -0.86
CA VAL A 180 11.70 -11.88 -0.84
C VAL A 180 11.14 -12.84 0.21
N ALA A 181 11.22 -14.16 -0.09
CA ALA A 181 11.09 -15.22 0.91
C ALA A 181 12.28 -15.15 1.90
N PRO A 182 12.12 -15.55 3.18
CA PRO A 182 10.98 -16.25 3.76
C PRO A 182 9.85 -15.35 4.27
N PHE A 183 9.88 -14.08 3.93
CA PHE A 183 8.88 -13.11 4.40
C PHE A 183 7.55 -13.29 3.65
N GLY A 184 6.45 -13.30 4.39
CA GLY A 184 5.12 -13.67 3.91
C GLY A 184 4.55 -12.84 2.76
N MET A 185 5.18 -11.70 2.43
CA MET A 185 4.76 -10.85 1.32
C MET A 185 4.89 -11.55 -0.05
N LEU A 186 5.92 -12.39 -0.24
CA LEU A 186 6.05 -13.18 -1.47
C LEU A 186 4.92 -14.21 -1.60
N VAL A 187 4.61 -14.90 -0.51
CA VAL A 187 3.52 -15.89 -0.47
C VAL A 187 2.18 -15.23 -0.79
N SER A 188 1.95 -14.05 -0.20
CA SER A 188 0.72 -13.29 -0.44
C SER A 188 0.60 -12.79 -1.88
N LYS A 189 1.69 -12.32 -2.48
CA LYS A 189 1.72 -11.91 -3.89
C LYS A 189 1.53 -13.10 -4.83
N TRP A 190 2.13 -14.24 -4.51
CA TRP A 190 1.88 -15.48 -5.26
C TRP A 190 0.42 -15.89 -5.19
N GLY A 191 -0.18 -15.88 -4.00
CA GLY A 191 -1.61 -16.12 -3.82
C GLY A 191 -2.49 -15.16 -4.63
N ALA A 192 -2.08 -13.89 -4.75
CA ALA A 192 -2.78 -12.90 -5.56
C ALA A 192 -2.66 -13.15 -7.09
N LEU A 193 -1.60 -13.83 -7.54
CA LEU A 193 -1.41 -14.16 -8.96
C LEU A 193 -2.15 -15.44 -9.36
N VAL A 194 -2.40 -16.32 -8.41
CA VAL A 194 -3.06 -17.62 -8.66
C VAL A 194 -4.59 -17.52 -8.49
N ALA A 195 -5.06 -16.53 -7.72
CA ALA A 195 -6.50 -16.27 -7.50
C ALA A 195 -7.14 -15.51 -8.65
#